data_e39e4519c9af3d83a63e49080f1c9a3c
#
_entry.id   e39e4519c9af3d83a63e49080f1c9a3c
#
_cell.length_a   1.000
_cell.length_b   1.000
_cell.length_c   1.000
_cell.angle_alpha   90.00
_cell.angle_beta   90.00
_cell.angle_gamma   90.00
#
_symmetry.space_group_name_H-M   'P 1'
#
loop_
_entity.id
_entity.type
_entity.pdbx_description
1 polymer ?
#
loop_
_entity_poly.entity_id
_entity_poly.type
_entity_poly.pdbx_seq_one_letter_code
_entity_poly.pdbx_strand_id
1 'polypeptide(L)'
;MPETSTVTVTVPATTANLGPGFDCIGAALSLYNRFQFSRLEPSATEKLKITVTGQEAAKVKIDDSNLAYQAFIKLYGYLNQSPPPVAIHIDMQVPLARGLGSSATAIIGGLVGANELAGKPLSQVEVMQLAIELEGHPDNVVPALLGGCRLAASNAPPQPPLSKGGLREECPLREAGLTEQSPLDLDAEILPSPPLSKGGQGGGSWEICDIPWHPNIVPVVAIPDFELSTAEARKVLPADYSKADAIFNAAHLGLLVRALETGNQNWLRCALQDKIHQPYRQSLIRGYEAVQQAALNAGAYGMVISGAGPTLLTLTDTTNADAVEKAMAAAWGEFGVKADVRAIGLDTEGSQISS
;
A
#
# COMPACT_ATOMS: atom_id res chain seq x y z
N MET A 1 9.57 -24.34 -23.37
CA MET A 1 10.39 -24.17 -22.14
C MET A 1 9.87 -25.13 -21.11
N PRO A 2 10.67 -25.71 -20.21
CA PRO A 2 10.12 -26.50 -19.12
C PRO A 2 9.17 -25.61 -18.32
N GLU A 3 7.97 -26.13 -18.03
CA GLU A 3 7.01 -25.39 -17.19
C GLU A 3 7.63 -25.19 -15.80
N THR A 4 7.63 -23.93 -15.33
CA THR A 4 8.08 -23.60 -13.97
C THR A 4 7.17 -24.33 -12.98
N SER A 5 7.74 -25.26 -12.23
CA SER A 5 6.98 -26.07 -11.27
C SER A 5 6.86 -25.39 -9.89
N THR A 6 7.83 -24.54 -9.54
CA THR A 6 7.88 -23.83 -8.26
C THR A 6 8.42 -22.42 -8.48
N VAL A 7 7.85 -21.45 -7.77
CA VAL A 7 8.29 -20.05 -7.74
C VAL A 7 8.18 -19.50 -6.32
N THR A 8 9.15 -18.73 -5.89
CA THR A 8 9.11 -18.00 -4.61
C THR A 8 9.08 -16.51 -4.87
N VAL A 9 8.12 -15.83 -4.25
CA VAL A 9 7.96 -14.37 -4.32
C VAL A 9 8.24 -13.80 -2.93
N THR A 10 9.22 -12.92 -2.82
CA THR A 10 9.51 -12.14 -1.63
C THR A 10 8.90 -10.76 -1.80
N VAL A 11 8.06 -10.32 -0.87
CA VAL A 11 7.31 -9.07 -0.97
C VAL A 11 7.58 -8.21 0.27
N PRO A 12 8.01 -6.94 0.09
CA PRO A 12 8.26 -6.04 1.21
C PRO A 12 6.97 -5.58 1.88
N ALA A 13 7.04 -5.35 3.19
CA ALA A 13 6.07 -4.57 3.94
C ALA A 13 5.99 -3.14 3.40
N THR A 14 4.92 -2.45 3.71
CA THR A 14 4.72 -1.07 3.27
C THR A 14 4.20 -0.19 4.39
N THR A 15 4.53 1.10 4.32
CA THR A 15 3.86 2.16 5.07
C THR A 15 3.10 3.04 4.08
N ALA A 16 1.89 3.39 4.41
CA ALA A 16 1.00 4.16 3.53
C ALA A 16 0.60 5.48 4.18
N ASN A 17 0.11 6.40 3.38
CA ASN A 17 -0.35 7.74 3.72
C ASN A 17 0.77 8.73 4.05
N LEU A 18 1.79 8.35 4.79
CA LEU A 18 2.92 9.21 5.22
C LEU A 18 2.47 10.60 5.75
N GLY A 19 1.37 10.64 6.50
CA GLY A 19 0.71 11.86 6.94
C GLY A 19 -0.29 12.41 5.90
N PRO A 20 0.00 13.47 5.15
CA PRO A 20 -0.99 14.15 4.31
C PRO A 20 -1.37 13.43 3.00
N GLY A 21 -0.71 12.32 2.68
CA GLY A 21 -0.92 11.59 1.41
C GLY A 21 -1.92 10.44 1.51
N PHE A 22 -3.06 10.68 2.14
CA PHE A 22 -4.11 9.69 2.36
C PHE A 22 -4.54 8.98 1.06
N ASP A 23 -4.46 7.65 1.06
CA ASP A 23 -4.80 6.73 -0.04
C ASP A 23 -4.02 6.98 -1.37
N CYS A 24 -2.92 7.77 -1.37
CA CYS A 24 -2.19 8.06 -2.60
C CYS A 24 -0.65 7.91 -2.52
N ILE A 25 -0.04 7.96 -1.34
CA ILE A 25 1.42 7.81 -1.19
C ILE A 25 1.74 6.66 -0.25
N GLY A 26 2.78 5.90 -0.58
CA GLY A 26 3.31 4.85 0.28
C GLY A 26 4.77 4.54 0.00
N ALA A 27 5.40 3.81 0.90
CA ALA A 27 6.79 3.40 0.77
C ALA A 27 7.00 1.94 1.18
N ALA A 28 7.86 1.24 0.48
CA ALA A 28 8.26 -0.13 0.79
C ALA A 28 9.33 -0.14 1.89
N LEU A 29 9.23 -1.09 2.81
CA LEU A 29 10.08 -1.22 3.99
C LEU A 29 10.83 -2.56 3.97
N SER A 30 12.07 -2.60 4.47
CA SER A 30 12.93 -3.78 4.52
C SER A 30 12.47 -4.82 5.57
N LEU A 31 11.24 -5.25 5.46
CA LEU A 31 10.61 -6.34 6.21
C LEU A 31 9.75 -7.13 5.23
N TYR A 32 9.84 -8.45 5.19
CA TYR A 32 9.33 -9.21 4.04
C TYR A 32 8.45 -10.38 4.45
N ASN A 33 7.41 -10.66 3.67
CA ASN A 33 6.78 -11.95 3.59
C ASN A 33 7.30 -12.72 2.37
N ARG A 34 7.34 -14.06 2.46
CA ARG A 34 7.69 -14.94 1.34
C ARG A 34 6.54 -15.86 1.02
N PHE A 35 6.28 -16.03 -0.27
CA PHE A 35 5.21 -16.87 -0.79
C PHE A 35 5.81 -17.83 -1.82
N GLN A 36 5.82 -19.12 -1.51
CA GLN A 36 6.27 -20.15 -2.44
C GLN A 36 5.05 -20.86 -3.03
N PHE A 37 4.96 -20.85 -4.34
CA PHE A 37 3.90 -21.51 -5.11
C PHE A 37 4.50 -22.71 -5.83
N SER A 38 3.93 -23.90 -5.64
CA SER A 38 4.35 -25.11 -6.31
C SER A 38 3.15 -25.77 -6.99
N ARG A 39 3.26 -26.07 -8.30
CA ARG A 39 2.21 -26.82 -8.98
C ARG A 39 2.10 -28.21 -8.37
N LEU A 40 0.88 -28.62 -8.09
CA LEU A 40 0.57 -29.99 -7.73
C LEU A 40 0.30 -30.81 -8.99
N GLU A 41 0.46 -32.12 -8.88
CA GLU A 41 0.13 -33.02 -9.99
C GLU A 41 -1.35 -32.86 -10.41
N PRO A 42 -1.68 -32.89 -11.70
CA PRO A 42 -3.06 -32.75 -12.17
C PRO A 42 -4.02 -33.80 -11.60
N SER A 43 -3.48 -34.96 -11.20
CA SER A 43 -4.19 -36.07 -10.56
C SER A 43 -4.36 -35.90 -9.06
N ALA A 44 -3.81 -34.84 -8.45
CA ALA A 44 -3.93 -34.59 -7.01
C ALA A 44 -5.41 -34.47 -6.59
N THR A 45 -5.76 -35.16 -5.51
CA THR A 45 -7.12 -35.09 -4.93
C THR A 45 -7.40 -33.72 -4.35
N GLU A 46 -6.37 -33.08 -3.77
CA GLU A 46 -6.43 -31.70 -3.25
C GLU A 46 -5.97 -30.73 -4.35
N LYS A 47 -6.81 -29.75 -4.62
CA LYS A 47 -6.47 -28.67 -5.58
C LYS A 47 -5.74 -27.49 -4.96
N LEU A 48 -5.80 -27.37 -3.63
CA LEU A 48 -5.18 -26.33 -2.84
C LEU A 48 -4.59 -26.91 -1.57
N LYS A 49 -3.32 -26.60 -1.29
CA LYS A 49 -2.66 -26.89 -0.02
C LYS A 49 -1.93 -25.65 0.46
N ILE A 50 -2.30 -25.10 1.61
CA ILE A 50 -1.65 -23.91 2.20
C ILE A 50 -0.95 -24.31 3.50
N THR A 51 0.29 -23.90 3.64
CA THR A 51 1.09 -24.01 4.87
C THR A 51 1.65 -22.65 5.22
N VAL A 52 1.66 -22.32 6.51
CA VAL A 52 2.10 -21.00 6.99
C VAL A 52 3.08 -21.18 8.13
N THR A 53 4.16 -20.39 8.10
CA THR A 53 5.16 -20.29 9.18
C THR A 53 5.28 -18.83 9.62
N GLY A 54 5.92 -18.58 10.77
CA GLY A 54 6.09 -17.25 11.37
C GLY A 54 5.23 -17.01 12.61
N GLN A 55 5.41 -15.84 13.22
CA GLN A 55 4.84 -15.54 14.54
C GLN A 55 3.30 -15.55 14.60
N GLU A 56 2.64 -15.13 13.53
CA GLU A 56 1.18 -15.04 13.42
C GLU A 56 0.56 -16.09 12.48
N ALA A 57 1.30 -17.18 12.18
CA ALA A 57 0.87 -18.24 11.28
C ALA A 57 -0.52 -18.81 11.62
N ALA A 58 -0.83 -18.96 12.91
CA ALA A 58 -2.12 -19.49 13.37
C ALA A 58 -3.34 -18.60 13.05
N LYS A 59 -3.12 -17.32 12.71
CA LYS A 59 -4.19 -16.39 12.35
C LYS A 59 -4.50 -16.38 10.85
N VAL A 60 -3.61 -16.93 10.03
CA VAL A 60 -3.75 -16.96 8.58
C VAL A 60 -4.68 -18.09 8.17
N LYS A 61 -5.64 -17.79 7.33
CA LYS A 61 -6.54 -18.79 6.75
C LYS A 61 -5.78 -19.70 5.80
N ILE A 62 -6.04 -21.01 5.90
CA ILE A 62 -5.37 -22.04 5.09
C ILE A 62 -6.32 -22.71 4.09
N ASP A 63 -7.45 -22.07 3.80
CA ASP A 63 -8.50 -22.50 2.89
C ASP A 63 -8.58 -21.58 1.65
N ASP A 64 -9.60 -21.76 0.86
CA ASP A 64 -9.86 -21.00 -0.37
C ASP A 64 -10.10 -19.49 -0.13
N SER A 65 -10.38 -19.06 1.10
CA SER A 65 -10.53 -17.66 1.47
C SER A 65 -9.18 -16.95 1.78
N ASN A 66 -8.05 -17.67 1.66
CA ASN A 66 -6.72 -17.08 1.82
C ASN A 66 -6.47 -16.00 0.77
N LEU A 67 -6.02 -14.82 1.20
CA LEU A 67 -5.92 -13.65 0.32
C LEU A 67 -4.88 -13.83 -0.80
N ALA A 68 -3.75 -14.50 -0.53
CA ALA A 68 -2.76 -14.79 -1.57
C ALA A 68 -3.32 -15.78 -2.61
N TYR A 69 -4.11 -16.76 -2.18
CA TYR A 69 -4.80 -17.65 -3.10
C TYR A 69 -5.91 -16.95 -3.87
N GLN A 70 -6.68 -16.07 -3.25
CA GLN A 70 -7.69 -15.26 -3.94
C GLN A 70 -7.07 -14.37 -5.03
N ALA A 71 -5.94 -13.76 -4.75
CA ALA A 71 -5.16 -13.01 -5.75
C ALA A 71 -4.64 -13.92 -6.88
N PHE A 72 -4.16 -15.12 -6.52
CA PHE A 72 -3.71 -16.13 -7.47
C PHE A 72 -4.83 -16.53 -8.46
N ILE A 73 -6.01 -16.88 -7.98
CA ILE A 73 -7.14 -17.25 -8.85
C ILE A 73 -7.69 -16.06 -9.65
N LYS A 74 -7.63 -14.84 -9.10
CA LYS A 74 -8.05 -13.62 -9.80
C LYS A 74 -7.26 -13.43 -11.08
N LEU A 75 -5.94 -13.65 -11.07
CA LEU A 75 -5.10 -13.55 -12.26
C LEU A 75 -5.50 -14.59 -13.31
N TYR A 76 -5.68 -15.85 -12.94
CA TYR A 76 -6.14 -16.87 -13.88
C TYR A 76 -7.52 -16.56 -14.46
N GLY A 77 -8.43 -16.02 -13.64
CA GLY A 77 -9.72 -15.52 -14.10
C GLY A 77 -9.60 -14.39 -15.13
N TYR A 78 -8.66 -13.45 -14.91
CA TYR A 78 -8.37 -12.37 -15.85
C TYR A 78 -7.87 -12.91 -17.20
N LEU A 79 -7.06 -13.98 -17.18
CA LEU A 79 -6.57 -14.68 -18.37
C LEU A 79 -7.63 -15.58 -19.04
N ASN A 80 -8.84 -15.71 -18.47
CA ASN A 80 -9.84 -16.70 -18.88
C ASN A 80 -9.30 -18.14 -18.86
N GLN A 81 -8.47 -18.46 -17.89
CA GLN A 81 -7.87 -19.79 -17.70
C GLN A 81 -8.29 -20.38 -16.35
N SER A 82 -8.33 -21.71 -16.28
CA SER A 82 -8.50 -22.40 -15.00
C SER A 82 -7.17 -22.42 -14.23
N PRO A 83 -7.16 -22.06 -12.93
CA PRO A 83 -5.96 -22.14 -12.13
C PRO A 83 -5.51 -23.61 -11.97
N PRO A 84 -4.20 -23.90 -12.03
CA PRO A 84 -3.71 -25.24 -11.75
C PRO A 84 -3.86 -25.58 -10.25
N PRO A 85 -3.90 -26.86 -9.89
CA PRO A 85 -3.72 -27.27 -8.50
C PRO A 85 -2.39 -26.75 -7.95
N VAL A 86 -2.41 -26.14 -6.75
CA VAL A 86 -1.25 -25.44 -6.21
C VAL A 86 -1.05 -25.68 -4.72
N ALA A 87 0.21 -25.88 -4.31
CA ALA A 87 0.63 -25.75 -2.92
C ALA A 87 1.22 -24.35 -2.71
N ILE A 88 0.82 -23.68 -1.63
CA ILE A 88 1.32 -22.37 -1.24
C ILE A 88 1.96 -22.50 0.14
N HIS A 89 3.24 -22.16 0.25
CA HIS A 89 3.90 -21.98 1.53
C HIS A 89 4.13 -20.49 1.79
N ILE A 90 3.68 -20.03 2.94
CA ILE A 90 3.77 -18.61 3.35
C ILE A 90 4.68 -18.52 4.57
N ASP A 91 5.78 -17.75 4.45
CA ASP A 91 6.62 -17.37 5.60
C ASP A 91 6.31 -15.92 5.97
N MET A 92 5.67 -15.76 7.13
CA MET A 92 5.16 -14.49 7.61
C MET A 92 6.08 -13.82 8.60
N GLN A 93 6.60 -12.65 8.20
CA GLN A 93 7.36 -11.74 9.06
C GLN A 93 6.65 -10.39 9.24
N VAL A 94 5.80 -10.01 8.28
CA VAL A 94 4.99 -8.79 8.35
C VAL A 94 3.75 -9.06 9.20
N PRO A 95 3.57 -8.39 10.34
CA PRO A 95 2.46 -8.66 11.24
C PRO A 95 1.11 -8.26 10.64
N LEU A 96 0.07 -9.02 10.99
CA LEU A 96 -1.29 -8.82 10.51
C LEU A 96 -1.98 -7.65 11.19
N ALA A 97 -2.79 -6.88 10.45
CA ALA A 97 -3.62 -5.79 10.97
C ALA A 97 -2.85 -4.77 11.83
N ARG A 98 -1.61 -4.45 11.42
CA ARG A 98 -0.73 -3.49 12.11
C ARG A 98 -0.40 -2.24 11.27
N GLY A 99 -1.02 -2.06 10.09
CA GLY A 99 -0.73 -0.91 9.22
C GLY A 99 0.61 -1.01 8.47
N LEU A 100 1.13 -2.22 8.26
CA LEU A 100 2.37 -2.50 7.53
C LEU A 100 2.13 -3.21 6.18
N GLY A 101 0.96 -3.07 5.61
CA GLY A 101 0.64 -3.58 4.27
C GLY A 101 0.64 -5.11 4.16
N SER A 102 0.30 -5.86 5.23
CA SER A 102 0.27 -7.32 5.18
C SER A 102 -0.72 -7.85 4.13
N SER A 103 -1.87 -7.19 3.93
CA SER A 103 -2.82 -7.48 2.83
C SER A 103 -2.15 -7.30 1.48
N ALA A 104 -1.49 -6.16 1.27
CA ALA A 104 -0.78 -5.85 0.03
C ALA A 104 0.31 -6.89 -0.28
N THR A 105 1.07 -7.37 0.74
CA THR A 105 2.06 -8.43 0.52
C THR A 105 1.42 -9.71 0.02
N ALA A 106 0.25 -10.09 0.55
CA ALA A 106 -0.46 -11.30 0.12
C ALA A 106 -1.04 -11.15 -1.31
N ILE A 107 -1.61 -10.00 -1.64
CA ILE A 107 -2.12 -9.70 -2.98
C ILE A 107 -0.99 -9.74 -4.01
N ILE A 108 0.11 -9.02 -3.76
CA ILE A 108 1.26 -9.00 -4.67
C ILE A 108 1.90 -10.37 -4.78
N GLY A 109 2.11 -11.07 -3.66
CA GLY A 109 2.64 -12.44 -3.65
C GLY A 109 1.79 -13.37 -4.51
N GLY A 110 0.46 -13.32 -4.37
CA GLY A 110 -0.49 -14.14 -5.12
C GLY A 110 -0.50 -13.82 -6.62
N LEU A 111 -0.58 -12.54 -7.00
CA LEU A 111 -0.60 -12.12 -8.40
C LEU A 111 0.74 -12.41 -9.10
N VAL A 112 1.86 -12.05 -8.49
CA VAL A 112 3.19 -12.29 -9.08
C VAL A 112 3.47 -13.79 -9.18
N GLY A 113 3.15 -14.58 -8.14
CA GLY A 113 3.30 -16.03 -8.15
C GLY A 113 2.46 -16.70 -9.24
N ALA A 114 1.22 -16.25 -9.42
CA ALA A 114 0.34 -16.71 -10.49
C ALA A 114 0.89 -16.36 -11.88
N ASN A 115 1.34 -15.12 -12.07
CA ASN A 115 1.90 -14.65 -13.33
C ASN A 115 3.13 -15.45 -13.75
N GLU A 116 4.04 -15.72 -12.81
CA GLU A 116 5.22 -16.54 -13.05
C GLU A 116 4.86 -17.99 -13.44
N LEU A 117 3.96 -18.63 -12.69
CA LEU A 117 3.51 -19.98 -13.00
C LEU A 117 2.75 -20.05 -14.32
N ALA A 118 2.04 -19.01 -14.72
CA ALA A 118 1.34 -18.94 -16.00
C ALA A 118 2.30 -18.64 -17.18
N GLY A 119 3.61 -18.45 -16.95
CA GLY A 119 4.60 -18.14 -17.97
C GLY A 119 4.74 -16.65 -18.28
N LYS A 120 4.41 -15.78 -17.35
CA LYS A 120 4.50 -14.29 -17.42
C LYS A 120 3.65 -13.66 -18.53
N PRO A 121 2.36 -14.02 -18.64
CA PRO A 121 1.50 -13.45 -19.68
C PRO A 121 1.19 -11.98 -19.47
N LEU A 122 1.28 -11.46 -18.21
CA LEU A 122 0.99 -10.08 -17.88
C LEU A 122 2.26 -9.27 -17.64
N SER A 123 2.25 -8.03 -18.09
CA SER A 123 3.25 -7.03 -17.76
C SER A 123 3.13 -6.60 -16.28
N GLN A 124 4.18 -5.97 -15.74
CA GLN A 124 4.17 -5.44 -14.38
C GLN A 124 3.05 -4.39 -14.18
N VAL A 125 2.74 -3.59 -15.20
CA VAL A 125 1.65 -2.60 -15.17
C VAL A 125 0.29 -3.28 -15.04
N GLU A 126 0.03 -4.37 -15.77
CA GLU A 126 -1.22 -5.12 -15.68
C GLU A 126 -1.37 -5.81 -14.31
N VAL A 127 -0.28 -6.39 -13.78
CA VAL A 127 -0.26 -6.94 -12.41
C VAL A 127 -0.56 -5.85 -11.37
N MET A 128 0.02 -4.66 -11.53
CA MET A 128 -0.23 -3.51 -10.66
C MET A 128 -1.69 -3.07 -10.70
N GLN A 129 -2.30 -2.99 -11.87
CA GLN A 129 -3.71 -2.62 -12.01
C GLN A 129 -4.63 -3.62 -11.31
N LEU A 130 -4.38 -4.94 -11.49
CA LEU A 130 -5.12 -5.98 -10.80
C LEU A 130 -4.95 -5.90 -9.27
N ALA A 131 -3.74 -5.56 -8.80
CA ALA A 131 -3.47 -5.39 -7.38
C ALA A 131 -4.26 -4.21 -6.79
N ILE A 132 -4.28 -3.07 -7.49
CA ILE A 132 -5.06 -1.89 -7.07
C ILE A 132 -6.56 -2.19 -7.06
N GLU A 133 -7.08 -2.95 -8.05
CA GLU A 133 -8.49 -3.38 -8.06
C GLU A 133 -8.85 -4.25 -6.85
N LEU A 134 -7.94 -5.15 -6.44
CA LEU A 134 -8.16 -6.04 -5.29
C LEU A 134 -8.08 -5.33 -3.95
N GLU A 135 -7.12 -4.44 -3.78
CA GLU A 135 -6.91 -3.69 -2.52
C GLU A 135 -7.87 -2.50 -2.40
N GLY A 136 -8.26 -1.89 -3.53
CA GLY A 136 -9.11 -0.71 -3.59
C GLY A 136 -8.37 0.62 -3.52
N HIS A 137 -7.07 0.63 -3.22
CA HIS A 137 -6.20 1.81 -3.19
C HIS A 137 -4.74 1.44 -3.50
N PRO A 138 -3.96 2.37 -4.09
CA PRO A 138 -2.62 2.07 -4.61
C PRO A 138 -1.50 2.10 -3.57
N ASP A 139 -1.67 2.83 -2.48
CA ASP A 139 -0.63 3.30 -1.55
C ASP A 139 0.17 2.19 -0.84
N ASN A 140 -0.35 0.96 -0.79
CA ASN A 140 0.36 -0.21 -0.29
C ASN A 140 0.82 -1.14 -1.42
N VAL A 141 -0.06 -1.49 -2.35
CA VAL A 141 0.25 -2.49 -3.38
C VAL A 141 1.29 -2.00 -4.39
N VAL A 142 1.29 -0.70 -4.69
CA VAL A 142 2.27 -0.13 -5.64
C VAL A 142 3.69 -0.17 -5.08
N PRO A 143 3.99 0.35 -3.89
CA PRO A 143 5.34 0.20 -3.33
C PRO A 143 5.69 -1.26 -3.00
N ALA A 144 4.74 -2.12 -2.60
CA ALA A 144 5.02 -3.55 -2.42
C ALA A 144 5.48 -4.24 -3.72
N LEU A 145 4.94 -3.82 -4.86
CA LEU A 145 5.32 -4.37 -6.17
C LEU A 145 6.60 -3.75 -6.71
N LEU A 146 6.73 -2.42 -6.65
CA LEU A 146 7.77 -1.66 -7.36
C LEU A 146 8.95 -1.23 -6.46
N GLY A 147 8.83 -1.34 -5.14
CA GLY A 147 9.79 -0.76 -4.19
C GLY A 147 9.71 0.76 -4.13
N GLY A 148 10.55 1.35 -3.29
CA GLY A 148 10.71 2.79 -3.14
C GLY A 148 9.52 3.49 -2.47
N CYS A 149 9.50 4.80 -2.58
CA CYS A 149 8.39 5.64 -2.20
C CYS A 149 7.61 6.04 -3.47
N ARG A 150 6.30 5.80 -3.48
CA ARG A 150 5.46 5.96 -4.67
C ARG A 150 4.26 6.86 -4.38
N LEU A 151 4.00 7.78 -5.29
CA LEU A 151 2.76 8.55 -5.35
C LEU A 151 1.95 8.05 -6.54
N ALA A 152 0.68 7.76 -6.34
CA ALA A 152 -0.23 7.29 -7.36
C ALA A 152 -1.40 8.26 -7.54
N ALA A 153 -1.70 8.60 -8.78
CA ALA A 153 -2.84 9.42 -9.16
C ALA A 153 -3.70 8.69 -10.19
N SER A 154 -5.02 8.72 -10.01
CA SER A 154 -5.95 8.12 -10.95
C SER A 154 -6.21 9.07 -12.13
N ASN A 155 -6.12 8.57 -13.36
CA ASN A 155 -6.53 9.27 -14.58
C ASN A 155 -8.04 9.17 -14.85
N ALA A 156 -8.82 8.57 -13.93
CA ALA A 156 -10.26 8.56 -14.07
C ALA A 156 -10.79 10.02 -14.08
N PRO A 157 -11.69 10.38 -15.00
CA PRO A 157 -12.31 11.71 -14.98
C PRO A 157 -13.02 11.91 -13.65
N PRO A 158 -12.99 13.14 -13.08
CA PRO A 158 -13.69 13.43 -11.85
C PRO A 158 -15.17 13.09 -12.01
N GLN A 159 -15.69 12.25 -11.10
CA GLN A 159 -17.11 11.96 -11.08
C GLN A 159 -17.84 13.19 -10.52
N PRO A 160 -18.96 13.61 -11.11
CA PRO A 160 -19.76 14.68 -10.55
C PRO A 160 -20.21 14.26 -9.14
N PRO A 161 -20.26 15.20 -8.17
CA PRO A 161 -20.73 14.89 -6.82
C PRO A 161 -22.11 14.24 -6.91
N LEU A 162 -22.32 13.16 -6.15
CA LEU A 162 -23.62 12.52 -6.06
C LEU A 162 -24.61 13.55 -5.53
N SER A 163 -25.59 13.93 -6.35
CA SER A 163 -26.67 14.81 -5.91
C SER A 163 -27.41 14.12 -4.75
N LYS A 164 -27.71 14.89 -3.69
CA LYS A 164 -28.53 14.40 -2.59
C LYS A 164 -29.91 14.03 -3.16
N GLY A 165 -30.07 12.76 -3.58
CA GLY A 165 -31.33 12.31 -4.16
C GLY A 165 -31.22 11.37 -5.33
N GLY A 166 -30.30 10.45 -5.34
CA GLY A 166 -30.42 9.13 -6.00
C GLY A 166 -30.84 9.02 -7.49
N LEU A 167 -30.86 10.09 -8.28
CA LEU A 167 -31.11 10.04 -9.70
C LEU A 167 -29.92 10.68 -10.45
N ARG A 168 -29.31 9.92 -11.35
CA ARG A 168 -28.32 10.46 -12.32
C ARG A 168 -29.07 11.41 -13.24
N GLU A 169 -28.87 12.72 -13.07
CA GLU A 169 -29.19 13.66 -14.14
C GLU A 169 -28.17 13.47 -15.26
N GLU A 170 -28.64 13.09 -16.41
CA GLU A 170 -27.81 13.04 -17.62
C GLU A 170 -27.32 14.46 -17.92
N CYS A 171 -26.02 14.60 -18.09
CA CYS A 171 -25.38 15.88 -18.40
C CYS A 171 -25.90 16.39 -19.77
N PRO A 172 -26.50 17.59 -19.85
CA PRO A 172 -27.12 18.11 -21.09
C PRO A 172 -26.12 18.49 -22.19
N LEU A 173 -24.81 18.32 -21.97
CA LEU A 173 -23.77 18.77 -22.93
C LEU A 173 -23.40 17.72 -23.99
N ARG A 174 -24.16 16.62 -24.13
CA ARG A 174 -23.89 15.63 -25.19
C ARG A 174 -24.51 15.94 -26.56
N GLU A 175 -25.26 17.01 -26.70
CA GLU A 175 -25.92 17.39 -27.99
C GLU A 175 -25.34 18.59 -28.71
N ALA A 176 -24.26 19.22 -28.23
CA ALA A 176 -23.57 20.25 -28.99
C ALA A 176 -22.35 19.67 -29.71
N GLY A 177 -22.54 19.19 -30.93
CA GLY A 177 -21.45 18.87 -31.85
C GLY A 177 -20.62 20.09 -32.14
N LEU A 178 -19.48 20.21 -31.52
CA LEU A 178 -18.42 21.14 -31.91
C LEU A 178 -17.13 20.36 -32.09
N THR A 179 -16.84 20.08 -33.35
CA THR A 179 -15.51 19.75 -33.83
C THR A 179 -14.68 21.03 -33.79
N GLU A 180 -13.68 21.14 -32.95
CA GLU A 180 -12.57 22.04 -33.16
C GLU A 180 -11.25 21.33 -32.92
N GLN A 181 -10.51 21.24 -34.01
CA GLN A 181 -9.11 20.86 -34.05
C GLN A 181 -8.30 21.97 -33.39
N SER A 182 -7.41 21.59 -32.50
CA SER A 182 -6.32 22.46 -32.08
C SER A 182 -5.01 21.66 -32.13
N PRO A 183 -3.98 22.18 -32.82
CA PRO A 183 -2.74 21.51 -33.04
C PRO A 183 -1.76 21.83 -31.91
N LEU A 184 -1.36 20.84 -31.13
CA LEU A 184 -0.09 20.85 -30.42
C LEU A 184 0.50 19.44 -30.57
N ASP A 185 1.32 19.30 -31.59
CA ASP A 185 2.26 18.22 -31.76
C ASP A 185 3.29 18.27 -30.62
N LEU A 186 3.25 17.31 -29.77
CA LEU A 186 4.41 16.87 -28.98
C LEU A 186 4.44 15.36 -29.08
N ASP A 187 5.40 14.85 -29.85
CA ASP A 187 5.73 13.44 -30.00
C ASP A 187 6.12 12.84 -28.65
N ALA A 188 5.14 12.33 -27.93
CA ALA A 188 5.33 11.34 -26.90
C ALA A 188 4.64 10.07 -27.42
N GLU A 189 5.39 9.01 -27.66
CA GLU A 189 4.85 7.70 -28.01
C GLU A 189 3.93 7.24 -26.88
N ILE A 190 2.64 7.47 -27.05
CA ILE A 190 1.58 6.94 -26.21
C ILE A 190 1.43 5.49 -26.62
N LEU A 191 1.99 4.57 -25.81
CA LEU A 191 1.67 3.14 -25.94
C LEU A 191 0.15 2.96 -25.78
N PRO A 192 -0.52 2.28 -26.72
CA PRO A 192 -1.96 2.08 -26.62
C PRO A 192 -2.30 1.21 -25.41
N SER A 193 -3.09 1.75 -24.49
CA SER A 193 -3.65 0.99 -23.39
C SER A 193 -4.55 -0.12 -23.94
N PRO A 194 -4.40 -1.38 -23.50
CA PRO A 194 -5.30 -2.46 -23.90
C PRO A 194 -6.73 -2.17 -23.42
N PRO A 195 -7.75 -2.58 -24.17
CA PRO A 195 -9.14 -2.32 -23.80
C PRO A 195 -9.50 -3.07 -22.51
N LEU A 196 -9.79 -2.34 -21.45
CA LEU A 196 -10.31 -2.88 -20.21
C LEU A 196 -11.66 -3.58 -20.46
N SER A 197 -11.74 -4.84 -20.06
CA SER A 197 -12.94 -5.65 -20.17
C SER A 197 -14.09 -5.04 -19.38
N LYS A 198 -15.29 -5.08 -19.96
CA LYS A 198 -16.55 -4.64 -19.37
C LYS A 198 -16.82 -5.39 -18.07
N GLY A 199 -16.80 -4.69 -16.94
CA GLY A 199 -17.33 -5.27 -15.71
C GLY A 199 -16.66 -4.82 -14.39
N GLY A 200 -16.27 -3.57 -14.22
CA GLY A 200 -15.84 -3.04 -12.92
C GLY A 200 -16.04 -1.53 -12.86
N GLN A 201 -16.70 -1.02 -11.84
CA GLN A 201 -16.78 0.42 -11.61
C GLN A 201 -15.39 0.93 -11.26
N GLY A 202 -14.73 1.71 -12.16
CA GLY A 202 -13.49 2.42 -11.87
C GLY A 202 -12.28 2.10 -12.74
N GLY A 203 -12.44 1.70 -14.00
CA GLY A 203 -11.33 1.44 -14.93
C GLY A 203 -10.58 2.69 -15.42
N GLY A 204 -9.98 3.47 -14.53
CA GLY A 204 -9.01 4.51 -14.86
C GLY A 204 -7.59 3.95 -14.83
N SER A 205 -6.72 4.39 -15.75
CA SER A 205 -5.28 4.16 -15.64
C SER A 205 -4.72 4.96 -14.45
N TRP A 206 -3.66 4.43 -13.84
CA TRP A 206 -2.96 5.10 -12.74
C TRP A 206 -1.62 5.65 -13.24
N GLU A 207 -1.34 6.89 -12.90
CA GLU A 207 0.00 7.47 -13.03
C GLU A 207 0.77 7.24 -11.74
N ILE A 208 1.96 6.67 -11.87
CA ILE A 208 2.81 6.36 -10.73
C ILE A 208 4.06 7.23 -10.80
N CYS A 209 4.26 8.03 -9.78
CA CYS A 209 5.44 8.86 -9.62
C CYS A 209 6.40 8.25 -8.59
N ASP A 210 7.66 8.05 -8.98
CA ASP A 210 8.72 7.71 -8.04
C ASP A 210 9.12 8.95 -7.24
N ILE A 211 9.16 8.80 -5.91
CA ILE A 211 9.58 9.87 -5.01
C ILE A 211 10.96 9.53 -4.47
N PRO A 212 12.00 10.28 -4.84
CA PRO A 212 13.33 10.09 -4.29
C PRO A 212 13.31 10.22 -2.77
N TRP A 213 13.94 9.27 -2.10
CA TRP A 213 14.05 9.26 -0.65
C TRP A 213 15.48 9.60 -0.23
N HIS A 214 15.66 10.72 0.45
CA HIS A 214 16.99 11.17 0.84
C HIS A 214 17.65 10.19 1.83
N PRO A 215 18.89 9.77 1.61
CA PRO A 215 19.54 8.70 2.40
C PRO A 215 19.72 9.04 3.88
N ASN A 216 19.69 10.30 4.26
CA ASN A 216 19.75 10.72 5.67
C ASN A 216 18.40 10.64 6.39
N ILE A 217 17.30 10.32 5.70
CA ILE A 217 16.01 10.16 6.34
C ILE A 217 15.85 8.69 6.75
N VAL A 218 15.81 8.46 8.05
CA VAL A 218 15.67 7.15 8.66
C VAL A 218 14.25 6.97 9.17
N PRO A 219 13.47 6.04 8.63
CA PRO A 219 12.19 5.66 9.19
C PRO A 219 12.39 4.82 10.45
N VAL A 220 11.67 5.14 11.51
CA VAL A 220 11.56 4.30 12.71
C VAL A 220 10.10 3.89 12.85
N VAL A 221 9.85 2.59 12.87
CA VAL A 221 8.52 2.00 13.07
C VAL A 221 8.35 1.55 14.50
N ALA A 222 7.20 1.83 15.08
CA ALA A 222 6.79 1.32 16.37
C ALA A 222 5.53 0.47 16.17
N ILE A 223 5.63 -0.84 16.38
CA ILE A 223 4.63 -1.86 16.05
C ILE A 223 4.06 -2.38 17.37
N PRO A 224 2.83 -1.99 17.77
CA PRO A 224 2.26 -2.43 19.03
C PRO A 224 1.73 -3.87 18.96
N ASP A 225 1.45 -4.45 20.11
CA ASP A 225 0.93 -5.82 20.27
C ASP A 225 -0.58 -5.95 20.03
N PHE A 226 -1.30 -4.86 19.81
CA PHE A 226 -2.73 -4.86 19.48
C PHE A 226 -3.00 -4.62 17.98
N GLU A 227 -4.14 -5.07 17.52
CA GLU A 227 -4.59 -4.98 16.13
C GLU A 227 -5.56 -3.82 15.92
N LEU A 228 -5.58 -3.26 14.70
CA LEU A 228 -6.57 -2.31 14.23
C LEU A 228 -6.91 -2.64 12.77
N SER A 229 -8.15 -3.00 12.51
CA SER A 229 -8.57 -3.30 11.16
C SER A 229 -8.73 -2.02 10.33
N THR A 230 -8.46 -2.12 9.03
CA THR A 230 -8.70 -1.01 8.08
C THR A 230 -10.18 -0.58 8.10
N ALA A 231 -11.10 -1.53 8.27
CA ALA A 231 -12.52 -1.23 8.36
C ALA A 231 -12.87 -0.35 9.59
N GLU A 232 -12.28 -0.64 10.75
CA GLU A 232 -12.45 0.18 11.96
C GLU A 232 -11.83 1.57 11.79
N ALA A 233 -10.60 1.62 11.24
CA ALA A 233 -9.91 2.87 11.00
C ALA A 233 -10.60 3.77 9.95
N ARG A 234 -11.39 3.20 9.03
CA ARG A 234 -12.19 3.97 8.07
C ARG A 234 -13.52 4.46 8.66
N LYS A 235 -14.11 3.76 9.63
CA LYS A 235 -15.40 4.15 10.25
C LYS A 235 -15.36 5.47 11.00
N VAL A 236 -14.21 5.86 11.51
CA VAL A 236 -14.05 7.12 12.27
C VAL A 236 -13.84 8.34 11.37
N LEU A 237 -13.64 8.13 10.06
CA LEU A 237 -13.44 9.23 9.12
C LEU A 237 -14.76 9.92 8.80
N PRO A 238 -14.78 11.26 8.69
CA PRO A 238 -15.97 11.98 8.25
C PRO A 238 -16.27 11.71 6.76
N ALA A 239 -17.52 11.90 6.38
CA ALA A 239 -17.93 11.76 4.98
C ALA A 239 -17.43 12.91 4.09
N ASP A 240 -17.27 14.11 4.68
CA ASP A 240 -16.91 15.35 3.97
C ASP A 240 -15.79 16.08 4.72
N TYR A 241 -14.96 16.81 3.99
CA TYR A 241 -13.88 17.65 4.52
C TYR A 241 -14.08 19.09 4.12
N SER A 242 -13.62 20.01 4.97
CA SER A 242 -13.68 21.43 4.64
C SER A 242 -12.69 21.78 3.50
N LYS A 243 -13.03 22.84 2.74
CA LYS A 243 -12.08 23.38 1.74
C LYS A 243 -10.73 23.76 2.37
N ALA A 244 -10.73 24.24 3.62
CA ALA A 244 -9.51 24.59 4.33
C ALA A 244 -8.65 23.35 4.63
N ASP A 245 -9.25 22.22 5.02
CA ASP A 245 -8.54 20.98 5.28
C ASP A 245 -7.99 20.36 3.98
N ALA A 246 -8.76 20.43 2.89
CA ALA A 246 -8.28 19.99 1.58
C ALA A 246 -7.06 20.80 1.10
N ILE A 247 -7.11 22.13 1.23
CA ILE A 247 -5.97 23.01 0.91
C ILE A 247 -4.77 22.72 1.80
N PHE A 248 -5.01 22.52 3.10
CA PHE A 248 -3.95 22.17 4.05
C PHE A 248 -3.24 20.89 3.62
N ASN A 249 -3.98 19.80 3.38
CA ASN A 249 -3.39 18.52 3.00
C ASN A 249 -2.67 18.58 1.65
N ALA A 250 -3.24 19.25 0.65
CA ALA A 250 -2.59 19.42 -0.66
C ALA A 250 -1.25 20.15 -0.56
N ALA A 251 -1.18 21.23 0.27
CA ALA A 251 0.06 21.97 0.50
C ALA A 251 1.10 21.13 1.24
N HIS A 252 0.67 20.39 2.28
CA HIS A 252 1.56 19.54 3.07
C HIS A 252 2.06 18.33 2.27
N LEU A 253 1.22 17.71 1.41
CA LEU A 253 1.65 16.63 0.52
C LEU A 253 2.71 17.14 -0.49
N GLY A 254 2.48 18.29 -1.13
CA GLY A 254 3.47 18.88 -2.03
C GLY A 254 4.81 19.17 -1.32
N LEU A 255 4.74 19.69 -0.09
CA LEU A 255 5.93 19.95 0.73
C LEU A 255 6.61 18.63 1.14
N LEU A 256 5.85 17.58 1.49
CA LEU A 256 6.37 16.27 1.86
C LEU A 256 7.19 15.65 0.73
N VAL A 257 6.65 15.61 -0.49
CA VAL A 257 7.35 15.10 -1.67
C VAL A 257 8.72 15.77 -1.83
N ARG A 258 8.75 17.10 -1.75
CA ARG A 258 10.00 17.84 -1.86
C ARG A 258 10.93 17.65 -0.66
N ALA A 259 10.39 17.49 0.53
CA ALA A 259 11.18 17.28 1.75
C ALA A 259 11.82 15.89 1.77
N LEU A 260 11.12 14.86 1.30
CA LEU A 260 11.67 13.50 1.16
C LEU A 260 12.85 13.45 0.19
N GLU A 261 12.76 14.15 -0.93
CA GLU A 261 13.83 14.23 -1.92
C GLU A 261 15.06 14.98 -1.41
N THR A 262 14.85 16.09 -0.71
CA THR A 262 15.95 16.99 -0.31
C THR A 262 16.55 16.71 1.06
N GLY A 263 15.87 15.90 1.90
CA GLY A 263 16.24 15.67 3.29
C GLY A 263 16.10 16.92 4.18
N ASN A 264 15.33 17.93 3.76
CA ASN A 264 15.18 19.18 4.53
C ASN A 264 14.33 18.94 5.78
N GLN A 265 14.98 18.95 6.93
CA GLN A 265 14.38 18.66 8.24
C GLN A 265 13.24 19.61 8.62
N ASN A 266 13.38 20.91 8.32
CA ASN A 266 12.34 21.89 8.65
C ASN A 266 11.08 21.66 7.81
N TRP A 267 11.24 21.29 6.55
CA TRP A 267 10.12 20.93 5.69
C TRP A 267 9.46 19.63 6.12
N LEU A 268 10.23 18.61 6.53
CA LEU A 268 9.68 17.37 7.09
C LEU A 268 8.85 17.63 8.34
N ARG A 269 9.33 18.47 9.28
CA ARG A 269 8.60 18.85 10.50
C ARG A 269 7.24 19.49 10.19
N CYS A 270 7.17 20.29 9.15
CA CYS A 270 5.93 20.90 8.70
C CYS A 270 5.06 19.89 7.94
N ALA A 271 5.64 19.18 6.97
CA ALA A 271 4.92 18.40 5.98
C ALA A 271 4.21 17.16 6.53
N LEU A 272 4.67 16.56 7.64
CA LEU A 272 4.09 15.34 8.22
C LEU A 272 2.76 15.58 8.96
N GLN A 273 2.22 16.79 8.90
CA GLN A 273 0.91 17.12 9.47
C GLN A 273 -0.21 16.74 8.49
N ASP A 274 -1.36 16.34 9.05
CA ASP A 274 -2.52 15.88 8.29
C ASP A 274 -3.81 16.34 8.96
N LYS A 275 -4.84 16.60 8.15
CA LYS A 275 -6.18 16.94 8.61
C LYS A 275 -7.28 16.01 8.05
N ILE A 276 -6.88 15.01 7.26
CA ILE A 276 -7.83 14.12 6.58
C ILE A 276 -8.09 12.85 7.38
N HIS A 277 -7.06 12.19 7.92
CA HIS A 277 -7.26 10.90 8.57
C HIS A 277 -6.70 10.81 10.00
N GLN A 278 -5.48 11.32 10.26
CA GLN A 278 -4.82 11.14 11.56
C GLN A 278 -5.59 11.73 12.73
N PRO A 279 -6.17 12.94 12.66
CA PRO A 279 -6.92 13.52 13.79
C PRO A 279 -8.09 12.64 14.26
N TYR A 280 -8.64 11.83 13.37
CA TYR A 280 -9.76 10.93 13.68
C TYR A 280 -9.27 9.57 14.17
N ARG A 281 -8.17 9.05 13.58
CA ARG A 281 -7.62 7.71 13.87
C ARG A 281 -6.79 7.66 15.16
N GLN A 282 -6.17 8.77 15.58
CA GLN A 282 -5.31 8.81 16.77
C GLN A 282 -6.03 8.33 18.04
N SER A 283 -7.34 8.55 18.16
CA SER A 283 -8.15 8.10 19.29
C SER A 283 -8.27 6.57 19.40
N LEU A 284 -7.99 5.84 18.29
CA LEU A 284 -7.98 4.38 18.24
C LEU A 284 -6.64 3.79 18.70
N ILE A 285 -5.61 4.62 18.88
CA ILE A 285 -4.26 4.19 19.22
C ILE A 285 -3.93 4.64 20.65
N ARG A 286 -3.91 3.67 21.55
CA ARG A 286 -3.65 3.91 22.96
C ARG A 286 -2.27 4.54 23.17
N GLY A 287 -2.18 5.66 23.85
CA GLY A 287 -0.94 6.36 24.16
C GLY A 287 -0.35 7.16 22.98
N TYR A 288 -1.11 7.38 21.91
CA TYR A 288 -0.64 8.08 20.70
C TYR A 288 0.10 9.38 21.00
N GLU A 289 -0.52 10.29 21.77
CA GLU A 289 0.05 11.62 22.07
C GLU A 289 1.35 11.53 22.87
N ALA A 290 1.41 10.62 23.84
CA ALA A 290 2.61 10.42 24.65
C ALA A 290 3.78 9.89 23.82
N VAL A 291 3.53 8.92 22.93
CA VAL A 291 4.54 8.39 22.00
C VAL A 291 4.99 9.47 21.02
N GLN A 292 4.06 10.26 20.50
CA GLN A 292 4.39 11.39 19.60
C GLN A 292 5.32 12.39 20.28
N GLN A 293 4.95 12.82 21.50
CA GLN A 293 5.77 13.79 22.24
C GLN A 293 7.15 13.23 22.58
N ALA A 294 7.21 11.96 22.99
CA ALA A 294 8.48 11.30 23.28
C ALA A 294 9.38 11.21 22.04
N ALA A 295 8.83 10.83 20.88
CA ALA A 295 9.56 10.78 19.62
C ALA A 295 10.10 12.15 19.20
N LEU A 296 9.26 13.19 19.26
CA LEU A 296 9.67 14.57 18.92
C LEU A 296 10.78 15.10 19.87
N ASN A 297 10.66 14.84 21.17
CA ASN A 297 11.68 15.23 22.15
C ASN A 297 13.00 14.49 21.94
N ALA A 298 12.96 13.27 21.39
CA ALA A 298 14.13 12.46 21.05
C ALA A 298 14.79 12.83 19.70
N GLY A 299 14.22 13.78 18.94
CA GLY A 299 14.78 14.27 17.69
C GLY A 299 14.08 13.81 16.41
N ALA A 300 12.89 13.16 16.52
CA ALA A 300 12.08 12.87 15.34
C ALA A 300 11.64 14.18 14.64
N TYR A 301 11.56 14.15 13.33
CA TYR A 301 11.02 15.25 12.52
C TYR A 301 9.50 15.33 12.61
N GLY A 302 8.85 14.18 12.73
CA GLY A 302 7.42 14.03 12.92
C GLY A 302 7.06 12.58 13.11
N MET A 303 5.84 12.33 13.58
CA MET A 303 5.25 11.00 13.72
C MET A 303 3.93 10.93 12.96
N VAL A 304 3.74 9.87 12.21
CA VAL A 304 2.52 9.61 11.45
C VAL A 304 2.00 8.21 11.73
N ILE A 305 0.72 7.99 11.44
CA ILE A 305 0.10 6.66 11.47
C ILE A 305 0.47 5.94 10.16
N SER A 306 1.07 4.76 10.27
CA SER A 306 1.36 3.91 9.12
C SER A 306 0.08 3.24 8.62
N GLY A 307 -0.33 3.54 7.40
CA GLY A 307 -1.57 3.03 6.80
C GLY A 307 -2.80 3.29 7.65
N ALA A 308 -3.51 2.24 8.03
CA ALA A 308 -4.66 2.31 8.94
C ALA A 308 -4.24 2.43 10.42
N GLY A 309 -3.00 2.13 10.73
CA GLY A 309 -2.48 1.93 12.09
C GLY A 309 -2.61 0.46 12.54
N PRO A 310 -2.33 0.15 13.80
CA PRO A 310 -1.89 1.05 14.87
C PRO A 310 -0.39 1.36 14.88
N THR A 311 0.41 0.82 13.94
CA THR A 311 1.83 1.14 13.82
C THR A 311 2.02 2.64 13.62
N LEU A 312 2.97 3.20 14.37
CA LEU A 312 3.40 4.58 14.25
C LEU A 312 4.74 4.60 13.52
N LEU A 313 4.86 5.53 12.58
CA LEU A 313 6.08 5.77 11.83
C LEU A 313 6.61 7.16 12.19
N THR A 314 7.91 7.24 12.53
CA THR A 314 8.60 8.51 12.64
C THR A 314 9.68 8.61 11.57
N LEU A 315 9.96 9.83 11.14
CA LEU A 315 11.12 10.14 10.31
C LEU A 315 12.14 10.91 11.14
N THR A 316 13.38 10.46 11.08
CA THR A 316 14.51 11.07 11.81
C THR A 316 15.79 10.96 10.98
N ASP A 317 16.94 11.17 11.58
CA ASP A 317 18.25 10.90 10.98
C ASP A 317 18.99 9.77 11.73
N THR A 318 20.13 9.37 11.17
CA THR A 318 20.96 8.29 11.74
C THR A 318 21.48 8.59 13.14
N THR A 319 21.62 9.86 13.50
CA THR A 319 22.14 10.29 14.81
C THR A 319 21.10 10.11 15.91
N ASN A 320 19.83 10.34 15.59
CA ASN A 320 18.75 10.35 16.55
C ASN A 320 17.93 9.04 16.55
N ALA A 321 18.10 8.15 15.57
CA ALA A 321 17.28 6.95 15.40
C ALA A 321 17.18 6.10 16.68
N ASP A 322 18.31 5.74 17.30
CA ASP A 322 18.37 4.96 18.53
C ASP A 322 17.66 5.65 19.73
N ALA A 323 17.78 6.99 19.82
CA ALA A 323 17.11 7.75 20.86
C ALA A 323 15.60 7.77 20.66
N VAL A 324 15.15 7.90 19.41
CA VAL A 324 13.72 7.86 19.01
C VAL A 324 13.14 6.49 19.30
N GLU A 325 13.81 5.39 18.93
CA GLU A 325 13.37 4.02 19.23
C GLU A 325 13.10 3.81 20.72
N LYS A 326 14.10 4.15 21.54
CA LYS A 326 14.00 3.99 23.00
C LYS A 326 12.91 4.85 23.61
N ALA A 327 12.76 6.09 23.14
CA ALA A 327 11.75 7.02 23.64
C ALA A 327 10.33 6.54 23.30
N MET A 328 10.08 6.07 22.07
CA MET A 328 8.77 5.54 21.67
C MET A 328 8.41 4.26 22.45
N ALA A 329 9.37 3.34 22.60
CA ALA A 329 9.16 2.10 23.35
C ALA A 329 8.86 2.37 24.83
N ALA A 330 9.60 3.28 25.46
CA ALA A 330 9.39 3.67 26.86
C ALA A 330 8.02 4.32 27.06
N ALA A 331 7.64 5.27 26.18
CA ALA A 331 6.36 5.95 26.26
C ALA A 331 5.17 4.97 26.14
N TRP A 332 5.22 4.01 25.22
CA TRP A 332 4.17 2.99 25.15
C TRP A 332 4.18 2.03 26.34
N GLY A 333 5.35 1.75 26.90
CA GLY A 333 5.48 0.95 28.13
C GLY A 333 4.70 1.53 29.33
N GLU A 334 4.64 2.87 29.46
CA GLU A 334 3.84 3.57 30.48
C GLU A 334 2.34 3.32 30.33
N PHE A 335 1.88 3.04 29.11
CA PHE A 335 0.49 2.67 28.83
C PHE A 335 0.23 1.17 28.85
N GLY A 336 1.24 0.34 29.21
CA GLY A 336 1.16 -1.12 29.23
C GLY A 336 1.06 -1.73 27.83
N VAL A 337 1.48 -1.01 26.77
CA VAL A 337 1.56 -1.51 25.41
C VAL A 337 2.96 -2.05 25.17
N LYS A 338 3.04 -3.31 24.73
CA LYS A 338 4.30 -3.89 24.24
C LYS A 338 4.44 -3.54 22.77
N ALA A 339 5.58 -3.00 22.38
CA ALA A 339 5.83 -2.63 21.00
C ALA A 339 7.22 -3.12 20.55
N ASP A 340 7.30 -3.58 19.32
CA ASP A 340 8.56 -3.72 18.59
C ASP A 340 8.88 -2.38 17.94
N VAL A 341 9.92 -1.69 18.43
CA VAL A 341 10.30 -0.37 17.94
C VAL A 341 11.71 -0.45 17.37
N ARG A 342 11.86 -0.09 16.11
CA ARG A 342 13.14 -0.19 15.41
C ARG A 342 13.24 0.72 14.20
N ALA A 343 14.45 1.17 13.90
CA ALA A 343 14.77 1.73 12.59
C ALA A 343 14.63 0.65 11.51
N ILE A 344 14.11 1.04 10.36
CA ILE A 344 13.89 0.13 9.24
C ILE A 344 14.35 0.80 7.94
N GLY A 345 14.95 0.03 7.03
CA GLY A 345 15.35 0.54 5.73
C GLY A 345 14.16 0.71 4.78
N LEU A 346 14.32 1.61 3.83
CA LEU A 346 13.48 1.63 2.64
C LEU A 346 13.90 0.45 1.74
N ASP A 347 12.93 -0.30 1.23
CA ASP A 347 13.16 -1.27 0.16
C ASP A 347 13.03 -0.56 -1.18
N THR A 348 14.01 -0.70 -2.06
CA THR A 348 14.05 -0.05 -3.38
C THR A 348 13.68 -0.99 -4.53
N GLU A 349 13.58 -2.29 -4.25
CA GLU A 349 13.47 -3.33 -5.28
C GLU A 349 12.04 -3.83 -5.47
N GLY A 350 11.19 -3.72 -4.43
CA GLY A 350 9.83 -4.25 -4.45
C GLY A 350 9.79 -5.77 -4.40
N SER A 351 8.77 -6.35 -5.04
CA SER A 351 8.61 -7.80 -5.07
C SER A 351 9.69 -8.48 -5.90
N GLN A 352 10.36 -9.47 -5.31
CA GLN A 352 11.45 -10.23 -5.93
C GLN A 352 11.06 -11.68 -6.14
N ILE A 353 11.50 -12.26 -7.27
CA ILE A 353 11.23 -13.63 -7.65
C ILE A 353 12.52 -14.45 -7.57
N SER A 354 12.42 -15.62 -6.95
CA SER A 354 13.46 -16.65 -6.96
C SER A 354 12.86 -18.00 -7.31
N SER A 355 13.58 -18.78 -8.09
CA SER A 355 13.22 -20.14 -8.52
C SER A 355 13.90 -21.19 -7.67
#